data_305f0a90b910d53d1314a5bcd28f9246
#
_entry.id   305f0a90b910d53d1314a5bcd28f9246
#
_cell.length_a   1.000
_cell.length_b   1.000
_cell.length_c   1.000
_cell.angle_alpha   90.00
_cell.angle_beta   90.00
_cell.angle_gamma   90.00
#
_symmetry.space_group_name_H-M   'P 1'
#
loop_
_entity.id
_entity.type
_entity.pdbx_description
1 polymer ?
#
loop_
_entity_poly.entity_id
_entity_poly.type
_entity_poly.pdbx_seq_one_letter_code
_entity_poly.pdbx_strand_id
1 'polypeptide(L)'
;MYKLEYSKAFAKSLKKLSANEQQAAAVKLNMLIENPLHPSLRTKRVQRLKDVYESSINMDIRILWMHKGDRLILLLNIGHHDIL
;
A
#
# COMPACT_ATOMS: atom_id res chain seq x y z
N MET A 1 -2.34 15.14 6.48
CA MET A 1 -1.72 13.88 6.86
C MET A 1 -2.77 12.78 7.01
N TYR A 2 -2.50 11.60 6.52
CA TYR A 2 -3.44 10.48 6.56
C TYR A 2 -3.10 9.51 7.68
N LYS A 3 -4.10 8.79 8.15
CA LYS A 3 -3.89 7.67 9.07
C LYS A 3 -4.01 6.37 8.31
N LEU A 4 -3.21 5.39 8.69
CA LEU A 4 -3.24 4.06 8.06
C LEU A 4 -3.90 3.07 9.02
N GLU A 5 -4.79 2.25 8.47
CA GLU A 5 -5.37 1.13 9.17
C GLU A 5 -4.91 -0.14 8.48
N TYR A 6 -4.43 -1.11 9.25
CA TYR A 6 -3.85 -2.34 8.71
C TYR A 6 -4.88 -3.45 8.78
N SER A 7 -5.26 -3.99 7.62
CA SER A 7 -6.09 -5.19 7.61
C SER A 7 -5.29 -6.39 8.09
N LYS A 8 -6.00 -7.44 8.50
CA LYS A 8 -5.33 -8.68 8.88
C LYS A 8 -4.53 -9.27 7.73
N ALA A 9 -5.08 -9.20 6.52
CA ALA A 9 -4.40 -9.70 5.34
C ALA A 9 -3.11 -8.92 5.09
N PHE A 10 -3.16 -7.59 5.22
CA PHE A 10 -1.97 -6.77 5.04
C PHE A 10 -0.89 -7.14 6.07
N ALA A 11 -1.25 -7.21 7.34
CA ALA A 11 -0.30 -7.51 8.40
C ALA A 11 0.35 -8.89 8.20
N LYS A 12 -0.45 -9.86 7.79
CA LYS A 12 0.05 -11.21 7.53
C LYS A 12 0.99 -11.25 6.35
N SER A 13 0.64 -10.56 5.26
CA SER A 13 1.48 -10.51 4.07
C SER A 13 2.77 -9.76 4.32
N LEU A 14 2.71 -8.67 5.10
CA LEU A 14 3.89 -7.88 5.43
C LEU A 14 4.93 -8.74 6.15
N LYS A 15 4.50 -9.60 7.05
CA LYS A 15 5.41 -10.48 7.79
C LYS A 15 6.14 -11.47 6.91
N LYS A 16 5.58 -11.79 5.74
CA LYS A 16 6.20 -12.73 4.80
C LYS A 16 7.29 -12.10 3.95
N LEU A 17 7.40 -10.79 3.95
CA LEU A 17 8.42 -10.10 3.18
C LEU A 17 9.77 -10.20 3.89
N SER A 18 10.85 -10.11 3.11
CA SER A 18 12.18 -10.05 3.68
C SER A 18 12.37 -8.79 4.50
N ALA A 19 13.41 -8.76 5.34
CA ALA A 19 13.72 -7.57 6.14
C ALA A 19 13.93 -6.34 5.27
N ASN A 20 14.64 -6.49 4.15
CA ASN A 20 14.87 -5.38 3.23
C ASN A 20 13.59 -4.89 2.60
N GLU A 21 12.71 -5.82 2.23
CA GLU A 21 11.41 -5.47 1.64
C GLU A 21 10.52 -4.76 2.65
N GLN A 22 10.51 -5.23 3.89
CA GLN A 22 9.75 -4.58 4.96
C GLN A 22 10.26 -3.15 5.21
N GLN A 23 11.57 -2.96 5.16
CA GLN A 23 12.16 -1.64 5.35
C GLN A 23 11.77 -0.71 4.21
N ALA A 24 11.82 -1.18 2.98
CA ALA A 24 11.38 -0.41 1.82
C ALA A 24 9.90 -0.06 1.93
N ALA A 25 9.08 -1.01 2.40
CA ALA A 25 7.66 -0.77 2.62
C ALA A 25 7.44 0.34 3.65
N ALA A 26 8.20 0.33 4.75
CA ALA A 26 8.06 1.35 5.78
C ALA A 26 8.31 2.75 5.23
N VAL A 27 9.32 2.91 4.38
CA VAL A 27 9.60 4.21 3.76
C VAL A 27 8.42 4.67 2.91
N LYS A 28 7.87 3.78 2.09
CA LYS A 28 6.76 4.15 1.21
C LYS A 28 5.45 4.36 1.96
N LEU A 29 5.24 3.63 3.05
CA LEU A 29 4.06 3.84 3.90
C LEU A 29 4.11 5.23 4.54
N ASN A 30 5.29 5.71 4.94
CA ASN A 30 5.42 7.07 5.42
C ASN A 30 5.08 8.09 4.34
N MET A 31 5.47 7.83 3.10
CA MET A 31 5.09 8.70 1.99
C MET A 31 3.58 8.69 1.76
N LEU A 32 2.96 7.52 1.89
CA LEU A 32 1.51 7.39 1.73
C LEU A 32 0.78 8.23 2.78
N ILE A 33 1.27 8.26 4.02
CA ILE A 33 0.72 9.09 5.08
C ILE A 33 0.76 10.57 4.70
N GLU A 34 1.85 11.02 4.13
CA GLU A 34 2.02 12.43 3.77
C GLU A 34 1.25 12.79 2.51
N ASN A 35 1.34 11.97 1.48
CA ASN A 35 0.71 12.25 0.20
C ASN A 35 0.51 10.98 -0.61
N PRO A 36 -0.70 10.39 -0.60
CA PRO A 36 -0.95 9.16 -1.34
C PRO A 36 -0.71 9.26 -2.85
N LEU A 37 -0.69 10.46 -3.39
CA LEU A 37 -0.48 10.69 -4.82
C LEU A 37 0.95 11.12 -5.13
N HIS A 38 1.86 10.97 -4.18
CA HIS A 38 3.27 11.31 -4.42
C HIS A 38 3.79 10.52 -5.64
N PRO A 39 4.50 11.18 -6.57
CA PRO A 39 4.93 10.51 -7.81
C PRO A 39 5.73 9.23 -7.61
N SER A 40 6.56 9.16 -6.57
CA SER A 40 7.37 7.96 -6.35
C SER A 40 6.57 6.76 -5.87
N LEU A 41 5.30 6.94 -5.51
CA LEU A 41 4.40 5.83 -5.17
C LEU A 41 3.77 5.20 -6.40
N ARG A 42 3.74 5.91 -7.52
CA ARG A 42 3.09 5.46 -8.75
C ARG A 42 1.69 4.94 -8.52
N THR A 43 0.92 5.68 -7.71
CA THR A 43 -0.44 5.27 -7.35
C THR A 43 -1.34 5.28 -8.57
N LYS A 44 -2.11 4.22 -8.72
CA LYS A 44 -3.11 4.12 -9.79
C LYS A 44 -4.32 3.34 -9.29
N ARG A 45 -5.45 3.57 -9.93
CA ARG A 45 -6.66 2.81 -9.60
C ARG A 45 -6.56 1.40 -10.15
N VAL A 46 -7.08 0.44 -9.38
CA VAL A 46 -7.20 -0.94 -9.83
C VAL A 46 -8.53 -1.04 -10.56
N GLN A 47 -8.49 -1.24 -11.87
CA GLN A 47 -9.69 -1.14 -12.70
C GLN A 47 -10.75 -2.17 -12.37
N ARG A 48 -10.34 -3.36 -11.95
CA ARG A 48 -11.29 -4.44 -11.67
C ARG A 48 -11.95 -4.32 -10.31
N LEU A 49 -11.45 -3.45 -9.45
CA LEU A 49 -11.94 -3.30 -8.08
C LEU A 49 -12.37 -1.85 -7.86
N LYS A 50 -13.59 -1.69 -7.35
CA LYS A 50 -14.10 -0.34 -7.11
C LYS A 50 -13.36 0.30 -5.94
N ASP A 51 -12.92 1.54 -6.15
CA ASP A 51 -12.32 2.39 -5.11
C ASP A 51 -11.04 1.82 -4.48
N VAL A 52 -10.38 0.89 -5.17
CA VAL A 52 -9.12 0.32 -4.71
C VAL A 52 -7.98 0.92 -5.52
N TYR A 53 -6.90 1.24 -4.82
CA TYR A 53 -5.70 1.81 -5.40
C TYR A 53 -4.52 0.88 -5.20
N GLU A 54 -3.56 1.02 -6.09
CA GLU A 54 -2.30 0.29 -6.03
C GLU A 54 -1.17 1.29 -6.00
N SER A 55 -0.25 1.13 -5.04
CA SER A 55 0.96 1.94 -4.96
C SER A 55 2.17 1.04 -4.99
N SER A 56 3.26 1.53 -5.59
CA SER A 56 4.49 0.75 -5.72
C SER A 56 5.43 1.00 -4.56
N ILE A 57 5.94 -0.08 -3.96
CA ILE A 57 7.04 0.00 -3.01
C ILE A 57 8.36 0.05 -3.78
N ASN A 58 8.51 -0.87 -4.72
CA ASN A 58 9.62 -0.93 -5.66
C ASN A 58 9.08 -1.57 -6.94
N MET A 59 9.95 -2.07 -7.81
CA MET A 59 9.49 -2.64 -9.08
C MET A 59 8.67 -3.91 -8.90
N ASP A 60 8.87 -4.63 -7.81
CA ASP A 60 8.23 -5.93 -7.60
C ASP A 60 7.09 -5.90 -6.60
N ILE A 61 7.12 -4.99 -5.65
CA ILE A 61 6.21 -5.00 -4.50
C ILE A 61 5.16 -3.90 -4.66
N ARG A 62 3.90 -4.27 -4.44
CA ARG A 62 2.76 -3.36 -4.53
C ARG A 62 1.96 -3.38 -3.25
N ILE A 63 1.37 -2.23 -2.91
CA ILE A 63 0.39 -2.10 -1.83
C ILE A 63 -0.97 -1.88 -2.45
N LEU A 64 -1.98 -2.62 -1.97
CA LEU A 64 -3.37 -2.35 -2.31
C LEU A 64 -4.01 -1.63 -1.14
N TRP A 65 -4.73 -0.57 -1.42
CA TRP A 65 -5.34 0.23 -0.37
C TRP A 65 -6.59 0.94 -0.88
N MET A 66 -7.39 1.44 0.05
CA MET A 66 -8.57 2.21 -0.29
C MET A 66 -8.80 3.27 0.79
N HIS A 67 -9.55 4.31 0.43
CA HIS A 67 -10.02 5.29 1.41
C HIS A 67 -11.14 4.66 2.22
N LYS A 68 -11.03 4.71 3.55
CA LYS A 68 -12.07 4.21 4.44
C LYS A 68 -12.90 5.35 5.02
N GLY A 69 -12.37 6.54 4.98
CA GLY A 69 -13.04 7.73 5.46
C GLY A 69 -12.16 8.93 5.20
N ASP A 70 -12.52 10.08 5.76
CA ASP A 70 -11.74 11.28 5.58
C ASP A 70 -10.36 11.08 6.20
N ARG A 71 -9.34 11.16 5.37
CA ARG A 71 -7.92 11.01 5.76
C ARG A 71 -7.61 9.68 6.45
N LEU A 72 -8.41 8.65 6.19
CA LEU A 72 -8.16 7.30 6.69
C LEU A 72 -8.00 6.36 5.51
N ILE A 73 -6.86 5.67 5.48
CA ILE A 73 -6.53 4.71 4.43
C ILE A 73 -6.51 3.32 5.04
N LEU A 74 -7.27 2.41 4.43
CA LEU A 74 -7.25 1.00 4.80
C LEU A 74 -6.27 0.27 3.88
N LEU A 75 -5.24 -0.34 4.47
CA LEU A 75 -4.27 -1.14 3.74
C LEU A 75 -4.82 -2.54 3.58
N LEU A 76 -5.07 -2.94 2.35
CA LEU A 76 -5.75 -4.20 2.05
C LEU A 76 -4.80 -5.37 1.93
N ASN A 77 -3.68 -5.17 1.26
CA ASN A 77 -2.70 -6.22 1.05
C ASN A 77 -1.38 -5.63 0.58
N ILE A 78 -0.33 -6.42 0.69
CA ILE A 78 0.98 -6.07 0.17
C ILE A 78 1.63 -7.35 -0.34
N GLY A 79 2.34 -7.26 -1.46
CA GLY A 79 3.00 -8.41 -2.03
C GLY A 79 3.59 -8.09 -3.38
N HIS A 80 4.02 -9.12 -4.09
CA HIS A 80 4.60 -8.95 -5.41
C HIS A 80 3.51 -8.51 -6.38
N HIS A 81 3.91 -8.01 -7.54
CA HIS A 81 3.00 -7.34 -8.48
C HIS A 81 1.82 -8.20 -8.95
N ASP A 82 1.84 -9.48 -8.67
CA ASP A 82 0.76 -10.39 -9.06
C ASP A 82 -0.25 -10.66 -7.94
N ILE A 83 -0.28 -9.83 -6.90
CA ILE A 83 -1.20 -10.04 -5.77
C ILE A 83 -2.68 -9.79 -6.12
N LEU A 84 -2.94 -9.26 -7.28
CA LEU A 84 -4.33 -9.07 -7.73
C LEU A 84 -4.96 -10.41 -8.24
#